data_6b9bfe4dd0b4c34f900248d16a2f1947
#
_entry.id   6b9bfe4dd0b4c34f900248d16a2f1947
#
_cell.length_a   1.000
_cell.length_b   1.000
_cell.length_c   1.000
_cell.angle_alpha   90.00
_cell.angle_beta   90.00
_cell.angle_gamma   90.00
#
_symmetry.space_group_name_H-M   'P 1'
#
loop_
_entity.id
_entity.type
_entity.pdbx_description
1 polymer ?
#
loop_
_entity_poly.entity_id
_entity_poly.type
_entity_poly.pdbx_seq_one_letter_code
_entity_poly.pdbx_strand_id
1 'polypeptide(L)'
;MEKVHLISSSDVGMRYDIHPKRKQPIGYRLALSALKYEYGKAVQADAPRGISVRAIGSDLHIEFAGDMETLKVCGEEIKELQLFARGFAGVDSRGIPMTREQEVSFDAKDFNIEGTTLILRNANAGGNRISRAAFAKKDYYEVNLYGSNGLPAMPFECEVEKTI
;
A
#
# COMPACT_ATOMS: atom_id res chain seq x y z
N MET A 1 6.90 20.15 -7.41
CA MET A 1 6.45 21.23 -6.50
C MET A 1 7.38 21.18 -5.29
N GLU A 2 8.24 22.16 -5.16
CA GLU A 2 9.03 22.34 -3.96
C GLU A 2 8.10 22.81 -2.83
N LYS A 3 8.28 22.30 -1.61
CA LYS A 3 7.54 22.66 -0.39
C LYS A 3 6.07 22.21 -0.30
N VAL A 4 5.70 21.09 -0.92
CA VAL A 4 4.41 20.44 -0.68
C VAL A 4 4.67 19.09 -0.03
N HIS A 5 4.15 18.92 1.18
CA HIS A 5 4.32 17.70 1.97
C HIS A 5 2.95 17.10 2.26
N LEU A 6 2.87 15.77 2.17
CA LEU A 6 1.65 15.00 2.41
C LEU A 6 1.74 14.28 3.75
N ILE A 7 0.64 14.27 4.48
CA ILE A 7 0.49 13.39 5.65
C ILE A 7 -0.58 12.34 5.38
N SER A 8 -0.44 11.16 5.99
CA SER A 8 -1.46 10.13 5.90
C SER A 8 -2.59 10.40 6.90
N SER A 9 -3.82 10.26 6.44
CA SER A 9 -5.03 10.25 7.27
C SER A 9 -5.83 8.96 7.13
N SER A 10 -5.19 7.91 6.60
CA SER A 10 -5.83 6.66 6.15
C SER A 10 -6.47 5.83 7.26
N ASP A 11 -6.17 6.09 8.54
CA ASP A 11 -6.71 5.40 9.72
C ASP A 11 -7.75 6.21 10.52
N VAL A 12 -8.12 7.39 10.05
CA VAL A 12 -9.02 8.30 10.78
C VAL A 12 -10.31 8.65 10.04
N GLY A 13 -10.50 8.11 8.85
CA GLY A 13 -11.72 8.27 8.06
C GLY A 13 -12.96 7.70 8.77
N MET A 14 -14.12 8.09 8.31
CA MET A 14 -15.42 7.57 8.79
C MET A 14 -16.27 7.17 7.58
N ARG A 15 -16.95 6.02 7.71
CA ARG A 15 -17.73 5.44 6.60
C ARG A 15 -18.88 6.33 6.11
N TYR A 16 -19.54 7.01 7.02
CA TYR A 16 -20.78 7.76 6.75
C TYR A 16 -20.67 9.25 6.99
N ASP A 17 -19.46 9.74 7.24
CA ASP A 17 -19.21 11.16 7.50
C ASP A 17 -17.84 11.57 6.92
N ILE A 18 -17.84 12.54 6.04
CA ILE A 18 -16.61 13.09 5.45
C ILE A 18 -15.80 13.91 6.48
N HIS A 19 -16.36 14.22 7.65
CA HIS A 19 -15.72 14.98 8.71
C HIS A 19 -15.20 14.02 9.80
N PRO A 20 -13.93 13.59 9.74
CA PRO A 20 -13.39 12.70 10.75
C PRO A 20 -13.43 13.34 12.13
N LYS A 21 -14.01 12.66 13.10
CA LYS A 21 -14.09 13.14 14.50
C LYS A 21 -12.74 13.15 15.20
N ARG A 22 -11.86 12.21 14.82
CA ARG A 22 -10.50 12.07 15.36
C ARG A 22 -9.53 13.02 14.65
N LYS A 23 -9.55 14.30 14.98
CA LYS A 23 -8.70 15.32 14.34
C LYS A 23 -7.31 15.43 14.94
N GLN A 24 -7.14 15.00 16.19
CA GLN A 24 -5.84 15.08 16.88
C GLN A 24 -4.71 14.35 16.15
N PRO A 25 -4.88 13.10 15.63
CA PRO A 25 -3.83 12.45 14.85
C PRO A 25 -3.44 13.23 13.59
N ILE A 26 -4.41 13.87 12.93
CA ILE A 26 -4.14 14.69 11.73
C ILE A 26 -3.29 15.90 12.13
N GLY A 27 -3.69 16.65 13.17
CA GLY A 27 -2.94 17.81 13.68
C GLY A 27 -1.52 17.42 14.12
N TYR A 28 -1.36 16.29 14.79
CA TYR A 28 -0.05 15.77 15.20
C TYR A 28 0.86 15.47 13.99
N ARG A 29 0.34 14.80 12.96
CA ARG A 29 1.09 14.48 11.73
C ARG A 29 1.48 15.73 10.94
N LEU A 30 0.59 16.71 10.87
CA LEU A 30 0.90 18.02 10.27
C LEU A 30 2.02 18.73 11.04
N ALA A 31 2.00 18.68 12.38
CA ALA A 31 3.05 19.27 13.21
C ALA A 31 4.41 18.55 12.99
N LEU A 32 4.44 17.20 12.91
CA LEU A 32 5.65 16.46 12.58
C LEU A 32 6.21 16.87 11.22
N SER A 33 5.35 16.98 10.21
CA SER A 33 5.74 17.40 8.86
C SER A 33 6.33 18.82 8.88
N ALA A 34 5.68 19.76 9.56
CA ALA A 34 6.21 21.13 9.71
C ALA A 34 7.56 21.13 10.45
N LEU A 35 7.68 20.40 11.56
CA LEU A 35 8.94 20.30 12.31
C LEU A 35 10.09 19.78 11.45
N LYS A 36 9.85 18.75 10.66
CA LYS A 36 10.88 18.18 9.77
C LYS A 36 11.25 19.13 8.64
N TYR A 37 10.28 19.59 7.87
CA TYR A 37 10.52 20.22 6.58
C TYR A 37 10.66 21.73 6.64
N GLU A 38 9.97 22.40 7.56
CA GLU A 38 10.05 23.86 7.71
C GLU A 38 11.03 24.29 8.81
N TYR A 39 11.13 23.51 9.89
CA TYR A 39 11.99 23.84 11.03
C TYR A 39 13.29 23.02 11.10
N GLY A 40 13.51 22.08 10.18
CA GLY A 40 14.73 21.27 10.10
C GLY A 40 15.00 20.40 11.33
N LYS A 41 13.94 19.98 12.03
CA LYS A 41 14.08 19.11 13.22
C LYS A 41 14.26 17.65 12.82
N ALA A 42 15.09 16.94 13.56
CA ALA A 42 15.29 15.49 13.39
C ALA A 42 14.11 14.70 13.99
N VAL A 43 12.98 14.69 13.28
CA VAL A 43 11.78 13.94 13.65
C VAL A 43 11.34 13.03 12.51
N GLN A 44 10.73 11.90 12.85
CA GLN A 44 10.15 10.97 11.88
C GLN A 44 8.74 11.46 11.50
N ALA A 45 8.57 11.94 10.27
CA ALA A 45 7.33 12.53 9.78
C ALA A 45 6.75 11.82 8.56
N ASP A 46 7.55 11.05 7.83
CA ASP A 46 7.11 10.41 6.61
C ASP A 46 6.48 9.04 6.90
N ALA A 47 5.23 8.91 6.50
CA ALA A 47 4.47 7.67 6.59
C ALA A 47 4.97 6.63 5.57
N PRO A 48 4.76 5.31 5.82
CA PRO A 48 5.06 4.28 4.83
C PRO A 48 4.32 4.53 3.52
N ARG A 49 5.05 4.56 2.42
CA ARG A 49 4.53 4.70 1.06
C ARG A 49 5.05 3.56 0.21
N GLY A 50 4.17 2.74 -0.37
CA GLY A 50 4.56 1.70 -1.33
C GLY A 50 5.23 2.33 -2.54
N ILE A 51 6.43 1.84 -2.88
CA ILE A 51 7.28 2.40 -3.94
C ILE A 51 7.57 1.41 -5.07
N SER A 52 7.59 0.11 -4.78
CA SER A 52 7.79 -0.92 -5.79
C SER A 52 7.09 -2.22 -5.40
N VAL A 53 6.77 -3.03 -6.39
CA VAL A 53 6.21 -4.38 -6.23
C VAL A 53 6.95 -5.33 -7.15
N ARG A 54 7.49 -6.43 -6.59
CA ARG A 54 8.23 -7.43 -7.33
C ARG A 54 7.72 -8.83 -7.03
N ALA A 55 7.57 -9.64 -8.06
CA ALA A 55 7.30 -11.07 -7.91
C ALA A 55 8.64 -11.83 -7.82
N ILE A 56 8.85 -12.57 -6.73
CA ILE A 56 10.03 -13.40 -6.52
C ILE A 56 9.55 -14.83 -6.24
N GLY A 57 9.66 -15.70 -7.24
CA GLY A 57 9.07 -17.03 -7.18
C GLY A 57 7.55 -16.96 -7.05
N SER A 58 7.01 -17.58 -6.00
CA SER A 58 5.58 -17.56 -5.67
C SER A 58 5.17 -16.37 -4.81
N ASP A 59 6.12 -15.61 -4.29
CA ASP A 59 5.88 -14.54 -3.33
C ASP A 59 5.83 -13.18 -4.03
N LEU A 60 5.12 -12.22 -3.40
CA LEU A 60 5.06 -10.85 -3.86
C LEU A 60 5.70 -9.93 -2.82
N HIS A 61 6.74 -9.23 -3.20
CA HIS A 61 7.49 -8.30 -2.35
C HIS A 61 7.05 -6.88 -2.64
N ILE A 62 6.55 -6.18 -1.63
CA ILE A 62 6.14 -4.77 -1.70
C ILE A 62 7.08 -3.96 -0.84
N GLU A 63 7.85 -3.07 -1.47
CA GLU A 63 8.77 -2.17 -0.77
C GLU A 63 8.10 -0.86 -0.39
N PHE A 64 8.47 -0.35 0.77
CA PHE A 64 7.98 0.92 1.29
C PHE A 64 9.13 1.88 1.59
N ALA A 65 8.93 3.15 1.27
CA ALA A 65 9.76 4.26 1.72
C ALA A 65 9.03 5.05 2.79
N GLY A 66 9.79 5.70 3.66
CA GLY A 66 9.29 6.55 4.76
C GLY A 66 10.31 6.64 5.88
N ASP A 67 9.95 7.32 6.98
CA ASP A 67 10.82 7.47 8.15
C ASP A 67 10.58 6.34 9.16
N MET A 68 10.76 5.11 8.75
CA MET A 68 10.59 3.94 9.62
C MET A 68 11.71 2.93 9.41
N GLU A 69 12.00 2.15 10.44
CA GLU A 69 12.94 1.03 10.36
C GLU A 69 12.26 -0.25 9.89
N THR A 70 11.00 -0.43 10.24
CA THR A 70 10.20 -1.59 9.87
C THR A 70 8.72 -1.24 9.74
N LEU A 71 8.01 -2.11 9.04
CA LEU A 71 6.55 -2.10 8.99
C LEU A 71 5.94 -2.85 10.18
N LYS A 72 4.66 -2.61 10.44
CA LYS A 72 3.85 -3.29 11.44
C LYS A 72 2.42 -3.44 10.96
N VAL A 73 1.88 -4.65 11.04
CA VAL A 73 0.44 -4.92 10.85
C VAL A 73 -0.23 -5.02 12.22
N CYS A 74 -1.32 -4.27 12.41
CA CYS A 74 -2.14 -4.34 13.62
C CYS A 74 -3.27 -5.36 13.40
N GLY A 75 -3.09 -6.57 13.95
CA GLY A 75 -3.99 -7.72 13.75
C GLY A 75 -3.31 -8.89 13.05
N GLU A 76 -4.11 -9.88 12.66
CA GLU A 76 -3.62 -11.14 12.09
C GLU A 76 -3.59 -11.15 10.56
N GLU A 77 -4.25 -10.20 9.92
CA GLU A 77 -4.37 -10.10 8.46
C GLU A 77 -4.11 -8.68 7.98
N ILE A 78 -3.66 -8.55 6.74
CA ILE A 78 -3.50 -7.24 6.08
C ILE A 78 -4.85 -6.83 5.51
N LYS A 79 -5.33 -5.65 5.93
CA LYS A 79 -6.54 -5.06 5.39
C LYS A 79 -6.25 -4.15 4.21
N GLU A 80 -7.25 -3.99 3.34
CA GLU A 80 -7.30 -3.00 2.26
C GLU A 80 -6.23 -3.16 1.17
N LEU A 81 -5.55 -4.30 1.12
CA LEU A 81 -4.66 -4.65 0.03
C LEU A 81 -5.45 -5.42 -1.04
N GLN A 82 -5.28 -5.04 -2.29
CA GLN A 82 -5.90 -5.67 -3.45
C GLN A 82 -4.81 -6.06 -4.44
N LEU A 83 -4.93 -7.25 -5.00
CA LEU A 83 -4.04 -7.75 -6.04
C LEU A 83 -4.82 -7.95 -7.33
N PHE A 84 -4.19 -7.61 -8.44
CA PHE A 84 -4.78 -7.72 -9.77
C PHE A 84 -3.89 -8.55 -10.67
N ALA A 85 -4.51 -9.40 -11.49
CA ALA A 85 -3.82 -10.20 -12.50
C ALA A 85 -4.42 -9.95 -13.88
N ARG A 86 -3.60 -10.02 -14.92
CA ARG A 86 -4.06 -9.97 -16.32
C ARG A 86 -4.34 -11.38 -16.80
N GLY A 87 -5.60 -11.65 -17.08
CA GLY A 87 -6.08 -12.90 -17.65
C GLY A 87 -6.57 -12.75 -19.07
N PHE A 88 -6.71 -13.88 -19.77
CA PHE A 88 -7.31 -13.91 -21.09
C PHE A 88 -8.79 -13.50 -21.02
N ALA A 89 -9.20 -12.56 -21.88
CA ALA A 89 -10.56 -12.00 -21.90
C ALA A 89 -11.31 -12.31 -23.21
N GLY A 90 -10.77 -13.21 -24.06
CA GLY A 90 -11.33 -13.53 -25.35
C GLY A 90 -10.48 -13.02 -26.51
N VAL A 91 -11.09 -12.92 -27.69
CA VAL A 91 -10.46 -12.37 -28.89
C VAL A 91 -11.30 -11.22 -29.42
N ASP A 92 -10.64 -10.25 -30.05
CA ASP A 92 -11.36 -9.16 -30.73
C ASP A 92 -11.96 -9.62 -32.07
N SER A 93 -12.65 -8.75 -32.79
CA SER A 93 -13.29 -9.04 -34.07
C SER A 93 -12.31 -9.48 -35.19
N ARG A 94 -11.00 -9.33 -34.96
CA ARG A 94 -9.91 -9.74 -35.87
C ARG A 94 -9.22 -11.02 -35.41
N GLY A 95 -9.72 -11.67 -34.35
CA GLY A 95 -9.11 -12.87 -33.77
C GLY A 95 -7.88 -12.61 -32.89
N ILE A 96 -7.62 -11.34 -32.51
CA ILE A 96 -6.47 -10.98 -31.67
C ILE A 96 -6.81 -11.25 -30.19
N PRO A 97 -5.97 -12.00 -29.42
CA PRO A 97 -6.20 -12.22 -28.01
C PRO A 97 -6.26 -10.92 -27.21
N MET A 98 -7.31 -10.76 -26.44
CA MET A 98 -7.47 -9.64 -25.49
C MET A 98 -7.16 -10.12 -24.07
N THR A 99 -6.58 -9.26 -23.27
CA THR A 99 -6.38 -9.49 -21.84
C THR A 99 -7.18 -8.48 -21.03
N ARG A 100 -7.72 -8.92 -19.90
CA ARG A 100 -8.40 -8.06 -18.94
C ARG A 100 -7.75 -8.22 -17.58
N GLU A 101 -7.59 -7.11 -16.90
CA GLU A 101 -7.19 -7.11 -15.50
C GLU A 101 -8.39 -7.39 -14.61
N GLN A 102 -8.22 -8.26 -13.62
CA GLN A 102 -9.24 -8.59 -12.64
C GLN A 102 -8.62 -8.73 -11.26
N GLU A 103 -9.38 -8.39 -10.23
CA GLU A 103 -8.97 -8.60 -8.85
C GLU A 103 -8.90 -10.10 -8.56
N VAL A 104 -7.85 -10.53 -7.87
CA VAL A 104 -7.63 -11.93 -7.49
C VAL A 104 -7.53 -12.04 -5.98
N SER A 105 -8.04 -13.14 -5.44
CA SER A 105 -7.92 -13.44 -4.01
C SER A 105 -6.52 -13.91 -3.66
N PHE A 106 -6.07 -13.58 -2.45
CA PHE A 106 -4.84 -14.07 -1.82
C PHE A 106 -5.09 -14.28 -0.32
N ASP A 107 -4.24 -15.03 0.35
CA ASP A 107 -4.34 -15.17 1.79
C ASP A 107 -3.69 -13.95 2.49
N ALA A 108 -4.53 -13.07 3.01
CA ALA A 108 -4.12 -11.84 3.70
C ALA A 108 -3.43 -12.10 5.06
N LYS A 109 -3.42 -13.35 5.54
CA LYS A 109 -2.73 -13.78 6.77
C LYS A 109 -1.35 -14.38 6.49
N ASP A 110 -1.12 -14.82 5.25
CA ASP A 110 0.15 -15.44 4.86
C ASP A 110 1.15 -14.38 4.39
N PHE A 111 1.69 -13.63 5.33
CA PHE A 111 2.69 -12.60 5.06
C PHE A 111 3.87 -12.64 6.03
N ASN A 112 4.96 -12.02 5.62
CA ASN A 112 6.12 -11.71 6.45
C ASN A 112 6.52 -10.23 6.28
N ILE A 113 7.22 -9.67 7.26
CA ILE A 113 7.79 -8.33 7.20
C ILE A 113 9.29 -8.43 7.41
N GLU A 114 10.05 -7.87 6.47
CA GLU A 114 11.50 -7.76 6.52
C GLU A 114 11.90 -6.29 6.36
N GLY A 115 12.14 -5.63 7.50
CA GLY A 115 12.38 -4.19 7.50
C GLY A 115 11.22 -3.41 6.87
N THR A 116 11.47 -2.74 5.78
CA THR A 116 10.48 -1.94 5.03
C THR A 116 9.81 -2.72 3.88
N THR A 117 10.03 -4.03 3.81
CA THR A 117 9.43 -4.89 2.79
C THR A 117 8.32 -5.76 3.40
N LEU A 118 7.14 -5.69 2.81
CA LEU A 118 6.04 -6.60 3.05
C LEU A 118 6.10 -7.73 2.02
N ILE A 119 6.17 -8.98 2.48
CA ILE A 119 6.24 -10.18 1.64
C ILE A 119 4.91 -10.92 1.78
N LEU A 120 4.13 -11.01 0.72
CA LEU A 120 2.94 -11.83 0.64
C LEU A 120 3.32 -13.20 0.13
N ARG A 121 3.17 -14.22 0.98
CA ARG A 121 3.53 -15.59 0.63
C ARG A 121 2.54 -16.17 -0.36
N ASN A 122 3.05 -16.91 -1.33
CA ASN A 122 2.25 -17.61 -2.34
C ASN A 122 1.24 -16.74 -3.13
N ALA A 123 1.30 -15.42 -3.01
CA ALA A 123 0.35 -14.51 -3.66
C ALA A 123 0.45 -14.56 -5.20
N ASN A 124 1.59 -14.98 -5.75
CA ASN A 124 1.83 -15.13 -7.19
C ASN A 124 1.80 -16.60 -7.63
N ALA A 125 1.31 -17.52 -6.78
CA ALA A 125 1.23 -18.95 -7.08
C ALA A 125 0.02 -19.27 -7.99
N GLY A 126 -0.01 -20.49 -8.53
CA GLY A 126 -1.19 -21.04 -9.22
C GLY A 126 -1.47 -20.43 -10.60
N GLY A 127 -0.47 -19.81 -11.25
CA GLY A 127 -0.64 -19.24 -12.59
C GLY A 127 -1.22 -17.82 -12.61
N ASN A 128 -1.54 -17.26 -11.46
CA ASN A 128 -1.92 -15.86 -11.32
C ASN A 128 -0.66 -14.99 -11.48
N ARG A 129 -0.44 -14.47 -12.68
CA ARG A 129 0.58 -13.42 -12.85
C ARG A 129 0.02 -12.11 -12.32
N ILE A 130 0.39 -11.78 -11.08
CA ILE A 130 0.02 -10.48 -10.52
C ILE A 130 0.64 -9.39 -11.37
N SER A 131 -0.19 -8.46 -11.82
CA SER A 131 0.21 -7.31 -12.65
C SER A 131 0.30 -6.02 -11.84
N ARG A 132 -0.48 -5.94 -10.76
CA ARG A 132 -0.61 -4.71 -9.97
C ARG A 132 -1.04 -5.02 -8.53
N ALA A 133 -0.52 -4.24 -7.58
CA ALA A 133 -1.00 -4.19 -6.21
C ALA A 133 -1.53 -2.79 -5.90
N ALA A 134 -2.65 -2.71 -5.18
CA ALA A 134 -3.27 -1.47 -4.73
C ALA A 134 -3.59 -1.56 -3.23
N PHE A 135 -3.37 -0.50 -2.50
CA PHE A 135 -3.64 -0.41 -1.07
C PHE A 135 -4.53 0.79 -0.79
N ALA A 136 -5.64 0.57 -0.07
CA ALA A 136 -6.60 1.60 0.32
C ALA A 136 -7.11 2.46 -0.87
N LYS A 137 -7.40 1.81 -2.01
CA LYS A 137 -7.90 2.44 -3.25
C LYS A 137 -9.40 2.21 -3.43
N LYS A 138 -10.16 2.40 -2.36
CA LYS A 138 -11.63 2.30 -2.30
C LYS A 138 -12.21 3.61 -1.75
N ASP A 139 -13.51 3.80 -1.90
CA ASP A 139 -14.23 4.99 -1.39
C ASP A 139 -14.14 5.10 0.14
N TYR A 140 -14.15 3.97 0.83
CA TYR A 140 -13.92 3.87 2.27
C TYR A 140 -13.00 2.70 2.58
N TYR A 141 -12.09 2.90 3.52
CA TYR A 141 -11.12 1.90 3.96
C TYR A 141 -10.72 2.08 5.44
N GLU A 142 -10.26 1.00 6.04
CA GLU A 142 -9.71 0.96 7.40
C GLU A 142 -8.35 0.27 7.38
N VAL A 143 -7.29 1.07 7.27
CA VAL A 143 -5.94 0.51 7.21
C VAL A 143 -5.45 0.04 8.58
N ASN A 144 -4.64 -1.01 8.56
CA ASN A 144 -3.97 -1.55 9.73
C ASN A 144 -2.46 -1.78 9.53
N LEU A 145 -1.91 -1.29 8.43
CA LEU A 145 -0.48 -1.29 8.13
C LEU A 145 0.13 0.04 8.54
N TYR A 146 1.18 0.00 9.35
CA TYR A 146 1.87 1.15 9.93
C TYR A 146 3.38 1.01 9.77
N GLY A 147 4.09 2.12 9.90
CA GLY A 147 5.53 2.11 10.15
C GLY A 147 5.83 1.97 11.65
N SER A 148 7.05 1.59 12.01
CA SER A 148 7.56 1.60 13.40
C SER A 148 7.49 2.99 14.05
N ASN A 149 7.43 4.05 13.24
CA ASN A 149 7.19 5.43 13.67
C ASN A 149 5.72 5.72 14.08
N GLY A 150 4.83 4.74 14.00
CA GLY A 150 3.40 4.85 14.35
C GLY A 150 2.54 5.56 13.32
N LEU A 151 3.07 5.88 12.15
CA LEU A 151 2.32 6.51 11.07
C LEU A 151 1.66 5.43 10.17
N PRO A 152 0.37 5.59 9.81
CA PRO A 152 -0.33 4.64 8.94
C PRO A 152 0.18 4.72 7.50
N ALA A 153 0.24 3.59 6.83
CA ALA A 153 0.62 3.54 5.43
C ALA A 153 -0.31 4.39 4.55
N MET A 154 0.29 5.06 3.58
CA MET A 154 -0.43 5.86 2.59
C MET A 154 -1.07 4.97 1.54
N PRO A 155 -2.22 5.35 0.97
CA PRO A 155 -2.76 4.71 -0.21
C PRO A 155 -1.74 4.70 -1.34
N PHE A 156 -1.58 3.55 -2.01
CA PHE A 156 -0.69 3.42 -3.16
C PHE A 156 -1.27 2.48 -4.21
N GLU A 157 -0.71 2.56 -5.40
CA GLU A 157 -0.94 1.64 -6.49
C GLU A 157 0.36 1.51 -7.29
N CYS A 158 0.84 0.27 -7.44
CA CYS A 158 2.07 -0.02 -8.15
C CYS A 158 1.87 -1.21 -9.10
N GLU A 159 2.38 -1.11 -10.31
CA GLU A 159 2.53 -2.26 -11.21
C GLU A 159 3.65 -3.17 -10.71
N VAL A 160 3.51 -4.47 -10.96
CA VAL A 160 4.56 -5.44 -10.66
C VAL A 160 5.70 -5.27 -11.66
N GLU A 161 6.89 -5.03 -11.16
CA GLU A 161 8.10 -4.93 -11.98
C GLU A 161 8.34 -6.27 -12.69
N LYS A 162 8.56 -6.19 -14.00
CA LYS A 162 8.92 -7.39 -14.78
C LYS A 162 10.35 -7.77 -14.42
N THR A 163 10.52 -8.95 -13.85
CA THR A 163 11.86 -9.56 -13.77
C THR A 163 12.33 -9.82 -15.22
N ILE A 164 13.44 -9.20 -15.59
CA ILE A 164 14.14 -9.41 -16.88
C ILE A 164 14.86 -10.74 -16.84
#